data_c3d4f8964508b6b6faf5fe46f8d8b5a2
#
_entry.id   c3d4f8964508b6b6faf5fe46f8d8b5a2
#
_cell.length_a   1.000
_cell.length_b   1.000
_cell.length_c   1.000
_cell.angle_alpha   90.00
_cell.angle_beta   90.00
_cell.angle_gamma   90.00
#
_symmetry.space_group_name_H-M   'P 1'
#
loop_
_entity.id
_entity.type
_entity.pdbx_description
1 polymer ?
#
loop_
_entity_poly.entity_id
_entity_poly.type
_entity_poly.pdbx_seq_one_letter_code
_entity_poly.pdbx_strand_id
1 'polypeptide(L)'
;MAFRRFYRRTFLNCRGHHAGAYALADIITEPGYTDDDQAKRVSASLSIADCGRVVTLDLDAGTPAEARNALHKARLLRDILDQSVDALERAVDDAGLSGSREG
;
A
#
# COMPACT_ATOMS: atom_id res chain seq x y z
N MET A 1 -20.82 12.28 -6.56
CA MET A 1 -21.04 11.03 -5.86
C MET A 1 -19.72 10.28 -5.68
N ALA A 2 -19.46 9.80 -4.49
CA ALA A 2 -18.25 9.06 -4.23
C ALA A 2 -18.31 7.68 -4.89
N PHE A 3 -17.19 7.23 -5.37
CA PHE A 3 -17.13 5.96 -6.08
C PHE A 3 -15.85 5.23 -5.70
N ARG A 4 -16.00 4.08 -5.04
CA ARG A 4 -14.84 3.31 -4.60
C ARG A 4 -14.21 2.59 -5.76
N ARG A 5 -12.92 2.87 -5.99
CA ARG A 5 -12.18 2.29 -7.11
C ARG A 5 -11.46 1.02 -6.69
N PHE A 6 -11.03 0.95 -5.43
CA PHE A 6 -10.27 -0.19 -4.96
C PHE A 6 -10.34 -0.25 -3.45
N TYR A 7 -10.53 -1.43 -2.91
CA TYR A 7 -10.48 -1.66 -1.48
C TYR A 7 -9.93 -3.05 -1.25
N ARG A 8 -8.89 -3.14 -0.45
CA ARG A 8 -8.36 -4.44 -0.07
C ARG A 8 -7.74 -4.37 1.31
N ARG A 9 -8.15 -5.30 2.14
CA ARG A 9 -7.54 -5.51 3.45
C ARG A 9 -7.05 -6.94 3.50
N THR A 10 -5.78 -7.14 3.83
CA THR A 10 -5.17 -8.46 3.80
C THR A 10 -4.21 -8.62 4.96
N PHE A 11 -4.29 -9.75 5.64
CA PHE A 11 -3.29 -10.10 6.63
C PHE A 11 -1.99 -10.49 5.94
N LEU A 12 -0.88 -10.12 6.55
CA LEU A 12 0.43 -10.27 5.92
C LEU A 12 1.23 -11.47 6.42
N ASN A 13 0.99 -11.89 7.66
CA ASN A 13 1.72 -13.04 8.19
C ASN A 13 1.15 -14.34 7.64
N CYS A 14 2.03 -15.32 7.48
CA CYS A 14 1.59 -16.64 7.08
C CYS A 14 0.68 -17.26 8.13
N ARG A 15 -0.16 -18.18 7.66
CA ARG A 15 -1.01 -18.95 8.57
C ARG A 15 -0.14 -19.59 9.66
N GLY A 16 -0.59 -19.55 10.89
CA GLY A 16 0.13 -20.11 12.01
C GLY A 16 1.03 -19.11 12.72
N HIS A 17 1.15 -17.92 12.19
CA HIS A 17 1.91 -16.85 12.82
C HIS A 17 0.97 -15.79 13.36
N HIS A 18 1.52 -14.87 14.14
CA HIS A 18 0.75 -13.81 14.76
C HIS A 18 -0.04 -13.03 13.71
N ALA A 19 -1.31 -12.80 13.96
CA ALA A 19 -2.21 -12.20 12.97
C ALA A 19 -2.28 -10.68 13.05
N GLY A 20 -1.32 -10.04 13.72
CA GLY A 20 -1.35 -8.59 13.93
C GLY A 20 -0.85 -7.75 12.77
N ALA A 21 -0.32 -8.37 11.73
CA ALA A 21 0.18 -7.63 10.58
C ALA A 21 -0.84 -7.63 9.46
N TYR A 22 -1.14 -6.43 8.91
CA TYR A 22 -2.06 -6.35 7.78
C TYR A 22 -1.76 -5.13 6.93
N ALA A 23 -2.27 -5.14 5.72
CA ALA A 23 -2.25 -3.98 4.84
C ALA A 23 -3.67 -3.67 4.42
N LEU A 24 -3.99 -2.40 4.31
CA LEU A 24 -5.31 -1.93 3.90
C LEU A 24 -5.14 -0.82 2.89
N ALA A 25 -5.67 -1.02 1.70
CA ALA A 25 -5.68 0.01 0.66
C ALA A 25 -7.12 0.40 0.36
N ASP A 26 -7.36 1.69 0.25
CA ASP A 26 -8.70 2.21 -0.02
C ASP A 26 -8.57 3.41 -0.94
N ILE A 27 -9.19 3.33 -2.11
CA ILE A 27 -9.10 4.38 -3.12
C ILE A 27 -10.51 4.75 -3.58
N ILE A 28 -10.87 6.01 -3.43
CA ILE A 28 -12.19 6.52 -3.73
C ILE A 28 -12.05 7.76 -4.62
N THR A 29 -12.87 7.81 -5.67
CA THR A 29 -13.03 9.04 -6.45
C THR A 29 -14.29 9.72 -5.94
N GLU A 30 -14.19 11.02 -5.68
CA GLU A 30 -15.33 11.75 -5.17
C GLU A 30 -15.42 13.13 -5.82
N PRO A 31 -16.58 13.80 -5.73
CA PRO A 31 -16.74 15.13 -6.30
C PRO A 31 -15.79 16.10 -5.63
N GLY A 32 -15.36 17.11 -6.38
CA GLY A 32 -14.56 18.18 -5.82
C GLY A 32 -15.40 19.04 -4.88
N TYR A 33 -14.72 19.92 -4.17
CA TYR A 33 -15.39 20.81 -3.21
C TYR A 33 -15.82 22.14 -3.82
N THR A 34 -15.63 22.32 -5.13
CA THR A 34 -16.03 23.53 -5.82
C THR A 34 -17.32 23.28 -6.59
N ASP A 35 -17.93 24.35 -7.07
CA ASP A 35 -19.14 24.25 -7.90
C ASP A 35 -18.84 23.72 -9.29
N ASP A 36 -17.60 23.56 -9.63
CA ASP A 36 -17.22 23.02 -10.93
C ASP A 36 -17.45 21.52 -10.94
N ASP A 37 -18.47 21.07 -11.66
CA ASP A 37 -18.82 19.66 -11.73
C ASP A 37 -17.72 18.82 -12.34
N GLN A 38 -16.78 19.43 -13.04
CA GLN A 38 -15.65 18.71 -13.64
C GLN A 38 -14.57 18.43 -12.61
N ALA A 39 -14.54 19.18 -11.54
CA ALA A 39 -13.50 19.01 -10.52
C ALA A 39 -13.82 17.80 -9.67
N LYS A 40 -12.93 16.84 -9.69
CA LYS A 40 -13.03 15.64 -8.88
C LYS A 40 -11.77 15.48 -8.06
N ARG A 41 -11.87 14.68 -7.03
CA ARG A 41 -10.70 14.43 -6.22
C ARG A 41 -10.59 12.94 -5.92
N VAL A 42 -9.41 12.53 -5.55
CA VAL A 42 -9.15 11.17 -5.11
C VAL A 42 -8.89 11.20 -3.62
N SER A 43 -9.56 10.35 -2.89
CA SER A 43 -9.30 10.11 -1.49
C SER A 43 -8.70 8.71 -1.40
N ALA A 44 -7.45 8.62 -1.03
CA ALA A 44 -6.74 7.34 -1.10
C ALA A 44 -5.76 7.21 0.04
N SER A 45 -5.65 6.01 0.57
CA SER A 45 -4.70 5.72 1.63
C SER A 45 -4.24 4.28 1.56
N LEU A 46 -3.04 4.06 2.09
CA LEU A 46 -2.50 2.73 2.30
C LEU A 46 -2.05 2.68 3.75
N SER A 47 -2.60 1.74 4.51
CA SER A 47 -2.21 1.56 5.90
C SER A 47 -1.50 0.23 6.05
N ILE A 48 -0.45 0.22 6.85
CA ILE A 48 0.32 -0.98 7.16
C ILE A 48 0.42 -1.08 8.66
N ALA A 49 0.08 -2.24 9.20
CA ALA A 49 0.11 -2.47 10.63
C ALA A 49 0.96 -3.69 10.95
N ASP A 50 1.67 -3.63 12.06
CA ASP A 50 2.45 -4.76 12.56
C ASP A 50 2.62 -4.58 14.06
N CYS A 51 2.27 -5.62 14.82
CA CYS A 51 2.42 -5.64 16.27
C CYS A 51 1.83 -4.42 16.96
N GLY A 52 0.64 -4.02 16.55
CA GLY A 52 -0.05 -2.89 17.17
C GLY A 52 0.39 -1.53 16.70
N ARG A 53 1.34 -1.46 15.80
CA ARG A 53 1.78 -0.18 15.21
C ARG A 53 1.17 -0.05 13.83
N VAL A 54 0.68 1.15 13.53
CA VAL A 54 0.03 1.41 12.24
C VAL A 54 0.63 2.67 11.64
N VAL A 55 0.96 2.61 10.36
CA VAL A 55 1.34 3.78 9.60
C VAL A 55 0.39 3.90 8.42
N THR A 56 -0.05 5.12 8.14
CA THR A 56 -0.94 5.37 7.02
C THR A 56 -0.27 6.32 6.05
N LEU A 57 -0.19 5.91 4.80
CA LEU A 57 0.35 6.72 3.73
C LEU A 57 -0.79 7.41 3.03
N ASP A 58 -0.73 8.74 2.98
CA ASP A 58 -1.77 9.56 2.36
C ASP A 58 -1.48 9.70 0.87
N LEU A 59 -2.43 9.30 0.06
CA LEU A 59 -2.32 9.40 -1.40
C LEU A 59 -3.46 10.24 -1.98
N ASP A 60 -4.04 11.11 -1.17
CA ASP A 60 -5.11 11.99 -1.61
C ASP A 60 -4.62 12.97 -2.66
N ALA A 61 -5.50 13.33 -3.58
CA ALA A 61 -5.17 14.28 -4.63
C ALA A 61 -6.42 15.04 -5.07
N GLY A 62 -6.32 16.36 -5.05
CA GLY A 62 -7.39 17.24 -5.53
C GLY A 62 -6.95 18.10 -6.70
N THR A 63 -5.69 18.04 -7.10
CA THR A 63 -5.16 18.80 -8.23
C THR A 63 -4.26 17.90 -9.06
N PRO A 64 -3.98 18.28 -10.32
CA PRO A 64 -3.05 17.48 -11.13
C PRO A 64 -1.66 17.35 -10.50
N ALA A 65 -1.17 18.40 -9.84
CA ALA A 65 0.14 18.35 -9.20
C ALA A 65 0.14 17.36 -8.04
N GLU A 66 -0.91 17.36 -7.23
CA GLU A 66 -1.06 16.42 -6.13
C GLU A 66 -1.19 15.00 -6.65
N ALA A 67 -1.91 14.82 -7.76
CA ALA A 67 -2.06 13.51 -8.36
C ALA A 67 -0.72 12.94 -8.83
N ARG A 68 0.09 13.79 -9.46
CA ARG A 68 1.43 13.37 -9.89
C ARG A 68 2.27 12.95 -8.70
N ASN A 69 2.19 13.70 -7.62
CA ASN A 69 2.95 13.37 -6.42
C ASN A 69 2.45 12.08 -5.77
N ALA A 70 1.14 11.89 -5.69
CA ALA A 70 0.59 10.66 -5.11
C ALA A 70 1.02 9.44 -5.91
N LEU A 71 0.95 9.52 -7.23
CA LEU A 71 1.39 8.43 -8.09
C LEU A 71 2.89 8.17 -7.97
N HIS A 72 3.68 9.24 -7.91
CA HIS A 72 5.13 9.11 -7.72
C HIS A 72 5.44 8.39 -6.41
N LYS A 73 4.79 8.81 -5.34
CA LYS A 73 4.97 8.23 -4.02
C LYS A 73 4.62 6.74 -4.03
N ALA A 74 3.48 6.39 -4.61
CA ALA A 74 3.03 5.00 -4.64
C ALA A 74 3.97 4.13 -5.50
N ARG A 75 4.38 4.66 -6.64
CA ARG A 75 5.27 3.91 -7.54
C ARG A 75 6.65 3.71 -6.93
N LEU A 76 7.15 4.73 -6.25
CA LEU A 76 8.44 4.62 -5.58
C LEU A 76 8.38 3.58 -4.47
N LEU A 77 7.31 3.58 -3.69
CA LEU A 77 7.14 2.58 -2.65
C LEU A 77 7.10 1.16 -3.24
N ARG A 78 6.37 0.99 -4.34
CA ARG A 78 6.31 -0.31 -5.03
C ARG A 78 7.71 -0.77 -5.45
N ASP A 79 8.50 0.16 -6.01
CA ASP A 79 9.84 -0.19 -6.47
C ASP A 79 10.74 -0.58 -5.29
N ILE A 80 10.64 0.15 -4.18
CA ILE A 80 11.42 -0.18 -2.99
C ILE A 80 11.02 -1.55 -2.45
N LEU A 81 9.73 -1.85 -2.44
CA LEU A 81 9.27 -3.15 -1.98
C LEU A 81 9.77 -4.27 -2.89
N ASP A 82 9.72 -4.09 -4.21
CA ASP A 82 10.23 -5.09 -5.14
C ASP A 82 11.71 -5.37 -4.89
N GLN A 83 12.50 -4.31 -4.73
CA GLN A 83 13.93 -4.46 -4.48
C GLN A 83 14.19 -5.11 -3.12
N SER A 84 13.36 -4.78 -2.14
CA SER A 84 13.50 -5.35 -0.80
C SER A 84 13.20 -6.84 -0.79
N VAL A 85 12.21 -7.27 -1.55
CA VAL A 85 11.89 -8.70 -1.65
C VAL A 85 13.09 -9.46 -2.23
N ASP A 86 13.67 -8.94 -3.30
CA ASP A 86 14.84 -9.59 -3.92
C ASP A 86 16.01 -9.65 -2.93
N ALA A 87 16.25 -8.57 -2.21
CA ALA A 87 17.34 -8.54 -1.24
C ALA A 87 17.07 -9.50 -0.08
N LEU A 88 15.82 -9.58 0.37
CA LEU A 88 15.45 -10.47 1.44
C LEU A 88 15.64 -11.94 1.04
N GLU A 89 15.25 -12.29 -0.19
CA GLU A 89 15.45 -13.64 -0.68
C GLU A 89 16.94 -14.02 -0.65
N ARG A 90 17.80 -13.12 -1.11
CA ARG A 90 19.24 -13.38 -1.08
C ARG A 90 19.76 -13.47 0.35
N ALA A 91 19.27 -12.64 1.23
CA ALA A 91 19.69 -12.66 2.63
C ALA A 91 19.30 -13.97 3.32
N VAL A 92 18.09 -14.46 3.02
CA VAL A 92 17.62 -15.74 3.56
C VAL A 92 18.49 -16.89 3.06
N ASP A 93 18.81 -16.89 1.77
CA ASP A 93 19.68 -17.90 1.21
C ASP A 93 21.08 -17.87 1.83
N ASP A 94 21.65 -16.65 1.94
CA ASP A 94 23.00 -16.51 2.49
C ASP A 94 23.06 -16.94 3.94
N ALA A 95 21.97 -16.76 4.67
CA ALA A 95 21.91 -17.18 6.06
C ALA A 95 21.61 -18.67 6.25
N GLY A 96 21.36 -19.38 5.13
CA GLY A 96 21.06 -20.79 5.20
C GLY A 96 19.65 -21.07 5.71
N LEU A 97 18.73 -20.13 5.56
CA LEU A 97 17.39 -20.27 6.11
C LEU A 97 16.32 -20.58 5.08
N SER A 98 16.69 -20.82 3.84
CA SER A 98 15.72 -21.15 2.80
C SER A 98 15.39 -22.64 2.83
N GLY A 99 15.03 -23.13 3.99
CA GLY A 99 14.90 -24.54 4.29
C GLY A 99 13.77 -25.26 3.61
N SER A 100 12.96 -24.54 2.85
CA SER A 100 11.82 -25.16 2.21
C SER A 100 12.23 -26.30 1.29
N ARG A 101 13.44 -26.30 0.83
CA ARG A 101 13.84 -27.37 -0.06
C ARG A 101 14.09 -28.66 0.65
N GLU A 102 14.15 -28.61 1.95
CA GLU A 102 14.24 -29.85 2.65
C GLU A 102 12.97 -30.57 2.65
N GLY A 103 11.97 -29.80 2.48
CA GLY A 103 10.61 -30.31 2.63
C GLY A 103 10.40 -31.34 1.62
#